data_873fd4d9cab193cf8db192423b00dea1
#
_entry.id   873fd4d9cab193cf8db192423b00dea1
#
_cell.length_a   1.000
_cell.length_b   1.000
_cell.length_c   1.000
_cell.angle_alpha   90.00
_cell.angle_beta   90.00
_cell.angle_gamma   90.00
#
_symmetry.space_group_name_H-M   'P 1'
#
loop_
_entity.id
_entity.type
_entity.pdbx_description
1 polymer ?
#
loop_
_entity_poly.entity_id
_entity_poly.type
_entity_poly.pdbx_seq_one_letter_code
_entity_poly.pdbx_strand_id
1 'polypeptide(L)'
;MATLLEGFEGGDTMFLARTTVELLRPVPLAPLVARVRLVRPGKKVQLVEASLWANGSPDDPAATEVVRAIGLRLRRGSADAHDLVQLAASVNADVDRRAAVQSEPGTGVLQEFEYDEGVGFGRRGFHAEAVELRFSKGAMQQQGPGTMWGRLLHPIVGTEPARGVPLAVALSDFGNAVSSVTDMDSWSFINADLTVSLHREPVGEWICLDAVTHVSNLGVGLASSALFDEKGPIGRAAATLLLEPRNP
;
A
#
# COMPACT_ATOMS: atom_id res chain seq x y z
N MET A 1 3.96 -4.56 -8.42
CA MET A 1 4.96 -3.47 -8.57
C MET A 1 6.09 -3.61 -7.54
N ALA A 2 5.81 -3.59 -6.23
CA ALA A 2 6.86 -3.65 -5.20
C ALA A 2 7.81 -4.86 -5.36
N THR A 3 7.28 -6.04 -5.64
CA THR A 3 8.08 -7.26 -5.91
C THR A 3 9.08 -7.07 -7.07
N LEU A 4 8.65 -6.40 -8.15
CA LEU A 4 9.53 -6.10 -9.29
C LEU A 4 10.62 -5.10 -8.94
N LEU A 5 10.28 -4.06 -8.16
CA LEU A 5 11.23 -3.03 -7.74
C LEU A 5 12.26 -3.57 -6.74
N GLU A 6 11.82 -4.43 -5.83
CA GLU A 6 12.68 -5.04 -4.80
C GLU A 6 13.62 -6.10 -5.41
N GLY A 7 13.08 -6.97 -6.27
CA GLY A 7 13.81 -8.07 -6.89
C GLY A 7 14.74 -7.67 -8.05
N PHE A 8 14.80 -6.39 -8.44
CA PHE A 8 15.74 -5.94 -9.46
C PHE A 8 17.19 -6.15 -9.02
N GLU A 9 18.12 -6.27 -9.96
CA GLU A 9 19.53 -6.57 -9.74
C GLU A 9 20.14 -5.91 -8.49
N GLY A 10 20.85 -6.69 -7.65
CA GLY A 10 21.44 -6.23 -6.39
C GLY A 10 20.43 -5.94 -5.26
N GLY A 11 19.22 -6.49 -5.34
CA GLY A 11 18.16 -6.33 -4.33
C GLY A 11 18.59 -6.69 -2.91
N ASP A 12 19.38 -7.73 -2.74
CA ASP A 12 19.83 -8.23 -1.43
C ASP A 12 20.65 -7.22 -0.62
N THR A 13 21.33 -6.29 -1.28
CA THR A 13 22.15 -5.25 -0.64
C THR A 13 21.41 -3.93 -0.45
N MET A 14 20.20 -3.83 -0.96
CA MET A 14 19.40 -2.62 -0.98
C MET A 14 18.04 -2.85 -0.29
N PHE A 15 17.56 -1.82 0.36
CA PHE A 15 16.21 -1.77 0.96
C PHE A 15 15.33 -0.87 0.11
N LEU A 16 14.14 -1.35 -0.27
CA LEU A 16 13.14 -0.55 -0.97
C LEU A 16 12.41 0.36 0.03
N ALA A 17 13.00 1.54 0.26
CA ALA A 17 12.56 2.48 1.29
C ALA A 17 11.34 3.30 0.88
N ARG A 18 11.11 3.50 -0.42
CA ARG A 18 9.91 4.17 -0.92
C ARG A 18 9.47 3.57 -2.24
N THR A 19 8.16 3.41 -2.38
CA THR A 19 7.49 3.05 -3.64
C THR A 19 6.42 4.09 -3.91
N THR A 20 6.46 4.70 -5.09
CA THR A 20 5.36 5.54 -5.62
C THR A 20 4.77 4.81 -6.81
N VAL A 21 3.47 4.58 -6.81
CA VAL A 21 2.72 3.88 -7.85
C VAL A 21 1.73 4.86 -8.46
N GLU A 22 1.80 5.04 -9.78
CA GLU A 22 0.84 5.80 -10.58
C GLU A 22 -0.15 4.82 -11.24
N LEU A 23 -1.41 5.00 -10.99
CA LEU A 23 -2.50 4.22 -11.58
C LEU A 23 -2.99 4.92 -12.84
N LEU A 24 -2.34 4.66 -13.96
CA LEU A 24 -2.54 5.39 -15.21
C LEU A 24 -3.86 5.04 -15.91
N ARG A 25 -4.31 3.80 -15.78
CA ARG A 25 -5.54 3.28 -16.40
C ARG A 25 -6.05 2.08 -15.61
N PRO A 26 -7.34 1.71 -15.77
CA PRO A 26 -7.85 0.45 -15.23
C PRO A 26 -7.01 -0.74 -15.70
N VAL A 27 -6.60 -1.58 -14.76
CA VAL A 27 -5.79 -2.77 -15.03
C VAL A 27 -6.71 -3.91 -15.46
N PRO A 28 -6.57 -4.45 -16.70
CA PRO A 28 -7.43 -5.54 -17.14
C PRO A 28 -7.05 -6.86 -16.46
N LEU A 29 -8.03 -7.75 -16.28
CA LEU A 29 -7.82 -9.15 -15.88
C LEU A 29 -7.37 -9.96 -17.10
N ALA A 30 -6.16 -9.68 -17.58
CA ALA A 30 -5.56 -10.28 -18.77
C ALA A 30 -4.04 -10.36 -18.55
N PRO A 31 -3.30 -11.11 -19.38
CA PRO A 31 -1.85 -11.12 -19.34
C PRO A 31 -1.27 -9.70 -19.48
N LEU A 32 -0.34 -9.37 -18.60
CA LEU A 32 0.38 -8.09 -18.58
C LEU A 32 1.86 -8.33 -18.83
N VAL A 33 2.51 -7.39 -19.51
CA VAL A 33 3.95 -7.38 -19.69
C VAL A 33 4.57 -6.43 -18.67
N ALA A 34 5.51 -6.94 -17.87
CA ALA A 34 6.27 -6.15 -16.92
C ALA A 34 7.60 -5.71 -17.50
N ARG A 35 7.97 -4.45 -17.33
CA ARG A 35 9.30 -3.92 -17.64
C ARG A 35 9.89 -3.27 -16.41
N VAL A 36 11.16 -3.57 -16.14
CA VAL A 36 11.92 -2.96 -15.03
C VAL A 36 13.18 -2.35 -15.56
N ARG A 37 13.55 -1.15 -15.10
CA ARG A 37 14.80 -0.49 -15.51
C ARG A 37 15.41 0.31 -14.36
N LEU A 38 16.71 0.40 -14.35
CA LEU A 38 17.46 1.26 -13.45
C LEU A 38 17.45 2.70 -13.99
N VAL A 39 16.74 3.59 -13.29
CA VAL A 39 16.65 5.02 -13.67
C VAL A 39 17.87 5.79 -13.19
N ARG A 40 18.27 5.53 -11.94
CA ARG A 40 19.48 6.15 -11.34
C ARG A 40 20.32 5.07 -10.70
N PRO A 41 21.50 4.78 -11.26
CA PRO A 41 22.48 3.88 -10.64
C PRO A 41 23.15 4.53 -9.43
N GLY A 42 23.62 3.69 -8.49
CA GLY A 42 24.39 4.17 -7.34
C GLY A 42 24.62 3.07 -6.31
N LYS A 43 25.73 3.19 -5.58
CA LYS A 43 26.11 2.23 -4.53
C LYS A 43 25.34 2.42 -3.21
N LYS A 44 24.80 3.62 -2.98
CA LYS A 44 24.08 3.97 -1.73
C LYS A 44 22.61 4.27 -1.97
N VAL A 45 22.29 4.83 -3.13
CA VAL A 45 20.95 5.26 -3.50
C VAL A 45 20.71 4.89 -4.96
N GLN A 46 19.61 4.19 -5.21
CA GLN A 46 19.17 3.82 -6.55
C GLN A 46 17.71 4.23 -6.75
N LEU A 47 17.36 4.59 -8.00
CA LEU A 47 15.98 4.66 -8.44
C LEU A 47 15.76 3.56 -9.49
N VAL A 48 14.74 2.76 -9.26
CA VAL A 48 14.28 1.70 -10.15
C VAL A 48 12.87 2.02 -10.57
N GLU A 49 12.58 1.91 -11.85
CA GLU A 49 11.22 2.04 -12.39
C GLU A 49 10.71 0.67 -12.79
N ALA A 50 9.46 0.40 -12.49
CA ALA A 50 8.71 -0.74 -13.01
C ALA A 50 7.44 -0.25 -13.69
N SER A 51 7.06 -0.87 -14.80
CA SER A 51 5.82 -0.58 -15.51
C SER A 51 5.10 -1.87 -15.89
N LEU A 52 3.75 -1.80 -15.94
CA LEU A 52 2.91 -2.86 -16.46
C LEU A 52 2.19 -2.38 -17.71
N TRP A 53 2.18 -3.24 -18.72
CA TRP A 53 1.62 -2.98 -20.04
C TRP A 53 0.57 -4.02 -20.39
N ALA A 54 -0.55 -3.56 -20.87
CA ALA A 54 -1.61 -4.36 -21.45
C ALA A 54 -1.53 -4.34 -22.99
N ASN A 55 -2.09 -5.34 -23.65
CA ASN A 55 -2.19 -5.46 -25.09
C ASN A 55 -0.85 -5.53 -25.85
N GLY A 56 0.22 -5.99 -25.20
CA GLY A 56 1.53 -6.15 -25.83
C GLY A 56 2.69 -5.66 -24.98
N SER A 57 3.88 -5.68 -25.54
CA SER A 57 5.11 -5.17 -24.94
C SER A 57 5.26 -3.66 -25.14
N PRO A 58 6.10 -2.96 -24.37
CA PRO A 58 6.33 -1.52 -24.52
C PRO A 58 6.73 -1.05 -25.94
N ASP A 59 7.26 -1.95 -26.75
CA ASP A 59 7.70 -1.65 -28.12
C ASP A 59 6.58 -1.90 -29.18
N ASP A 60 5.42 -2.40 -28.75
CA ASP A 60 4.25 -2.58 -29.58
C ASP A 60 3.41 -1.30 -29.62
N PRO A 61 3.06 -0.75 -30.80
CA PRO A 61 2.20 0.44 -30.90
C PRO A 61 0.80 0.27 -30.29
N ALA A 62 0.31 -0.96 -30.16
CA ALA A 62 -0.99 -1.27 -29.53
C ALA A 62 -0.89 -1.38 -28.01
N ALA A 63 0.31 -1.48 -27.45
CA ALA A 63 0.50 -1.63 -26.03
C ALA A 63 0.10 -0.38 -25.25
N THR A 64 -0.48 -0.60 -24.08
CA THR A 64 -0.97 0.47 -23.22
C THR A 64 -0.36 0.32 -21.83
N GLU A 65 0.39 1.33 -21.39
CA GLU A 65 0.87 1.38 -20.02
C GLU A 65 -0.29 1.63 -19.05
N VAL A 66 -0.48 0.71 -18.11
CA VAL A 66 -1.59 0.76 -17.15
C VAL A 66 -1.15 1.14 -15.75
N VAL A 67 0.07 0.77 -15.35
CA VAL A 67 0.66 1.12 -14.06
C VAL A 67 2.12 1.46 -14.24
N ARG A 68 2.58 2.50 -13.57
CA ARG A 68 4.01 2.83 -13.41
C ARG A 68 4.35 2.94 -11.95
N ALA A 69 5.55 2.51 -11.56
CA ALA A 69 6.03 2.70 -10.21
C ALA A 69 7.51 3.07 -10.18
N ILE A 70 7.87 3.96 -9.24
CA ILE A 70 9.25 4.33 -8.95
C ILE A 70 9.59 3.85 -7.54
N GLY A 71 10.64 3.02 -7.45
CA GLY A 71 11.22 2.58 -6.20
C GLY A 71 12.48 3.36 -5.85
N LEU A 72 12.54 3.92 -4.64
CA LEU A 72 13.77 4.43 -4.05
C LEU A 72 14.40 3.32 -3.23
N ARG A 73 15.57 2.86 -3.64
CA ARG A 73 16.34 1.83 -2.94
C ARG A 73 17.53 2.47 -2.23
N LEU A 74 17.69 2.16 -0.97
CA LEU A 74 18.79 2.63 -0.13
C LEU A 74 19.66 1.44 0.27
N ARG A 75 20.97 1.63 0.30
CA ARG A 75 21.88 0.60 0.76
C ARG A 75 21.55 0.22 2.21
N ARG A 76 21.42 -1.08 2.47
CA ARG A 76 21.27 -1.60 3.83
C ARG A 76 22.43 -1.14 4.70
N GLY A 77 22.14 -0.67 5.90
CA GLY A 77 23.13 -0.23 6.88
C GLY A 77 23.98 -1.41 7.39
N SER A 78 25.11 -1.07 8.01
CA SER A 78 25.92 -2.01 8.78
C SER A 78 25.33 -2.20 10.20
N ALA A 79 25.86 -3.20 10.93
CA ALA A 79 25.50 -3.45 12.32
C ALA A 79 25.76 -2.25 13.27
N ASP A 80 26.59 -1.29 12.85
CA ASP A 80 26.93 -0.06 13.61
C ASP A 80 25.76 0.92 13.76
N ALA A 81 24.61 0.66 13.10
CA ALA A 81 23.41 1.47 13.26
C ALA A 81 22.64 1.22 14.58
N HIS A 82 23.08 0.26 15.42
CA HIS A 82 22.38 -0.07 16.67
C HIS A 82 22.26 1.12 17.61
N ASP A 83 23.34 1.87 17.84
CA ASP A 83 23.35 3.04 18.72
C ASP A 83 22.44 4.15 18.17
N LEU A 84 22.37 4.32 16.84
CA LEU A 84 21.48 5.27 16.21
C LEU A 84 20.00 4.88 16.43
N VAL A 85 19.66 3.59 16.34
CA VAL A 85 18.30 3.10 16.62
C VAL A 85 17.90 3.38 18.06
N GLN A 86 18.79 3.12 19.04
CA GLN A 86 18.54 3.41 20.46
C GLN A 86 18.37 4.92 20.70
N LEU A 87 19.22 5.74 20.12
CA LEU A 87 19.11 7.19 20.21
C LEU A 87 17.78 7.68 19.62
N ALA A 88 17.42 7.23 18.39
CA ALA A 88 16.18 7.59 17.75
C ALA A 88 14.96 7.20 18.60
N ALA A 89 14.95 6.00 19.17
CA ALA A 89 13.89 5.54 20.06
C ALA A 89 13.76 6.41 21.30
N SER A 90 14.88 6.84 21.91
CA SER A 90 14.85 7.69 23.10
C SER A 90 14.29 9.09 22.83
N VAL A 91 14.67 9.72 21.71
CA VAL A 91 14.21 11.08 21.37
C VAL A 91 12.78 11.09 20.81
N ASN A 92 12.30 9.98 20.26
CA ASN A 92 10.97 9.85 19.69
C ASN A 92 9.95 9.17 20.62
N ALA A 93 10.34 8.80 21.84
CA ALA A 93 9.52 7.99 22.75
C ALA A 93 8.10 8.54 22.99
N ASP A 94 7.92 9.87 23.04
CA ASP A 94 6.62 10.49 23.21
C ASP A 94 5.76 10.47 21.94
N VAL A 95 6.39 10.57 20.78
CA VAL A 95 5.72 10.47 19.46
C VAL A 95 5.30 9.04 19.23
N ASP A 96 6.19 8.08 19.46
CA ASP A 96 5.93 6.66 19.25
C ASP A 96 4.82 6.14 20.17
N ARG A 97 4.75 6.60 21.42
CA ARG A 97 3.65 6.28 22.35
C ARG A 97 2.29 6.81 21.87
N ARG A 98 2.26 7.97 21.22
CA ARG A 98 1.02 8.54 20.66
C ARG A 98 0.59 7.88 19.37
N ALA A 99 1.57 7.40 18.59
CA ALA A 99 1.36 6.70 17.34
C ALA A 99 1.19 5.19 17.50
N ALA A 100 1.38 4.65 18.71
CA ALA A 100 1.24 3.22 18.96
C ALA A 100 -0.19 2.76 18.69
N VAL A 101 -0.33 1.78 17.82
CA VAL A 101 -1.60 1.07 17.66
C VAL A 101 -1.88 0.29 18.93
N GLN A 102 -3.00 0.60 19.58
CA GLN A 102 -3.40 0.00 20.85
C GLN A 102 -4.09 -1.37 20.69
N SER A 103 -3.67 -2.14 19.69
CA SER A 103 -4.22 -3.47 19.43
C SER A 103 -3.11 -4.43 19.03
N GLU A 104 -3.23 -5.68 19.48
CA GLU A 104 -2.31 -6.73 19.05
C GLU A 104 -2.52 -7.09 17.57
N PRO A 105 -1.46 -7.54 16.86
CA PRO A 105 -1.54 -7.98 15.47
C PRO A 105 -2.64 -9.01 15.23
N GLY A 106 -3.43 -8.81 14.19
CA GLY A 106 -4.51 -9.73 13.83
C GLY A 106 -5.71 -9.74 14.78
N THR A 107 -5.78 -8.82 15.75
CA THR A 107 -6.96 -8.64 16.61
C THR A 107 -7.94 -7.64 16.01
N GLY A 108 -9.15 -7.58 16.58
CA GLY A 108 -10.23 -6.72 16.11
C GLY A 108 -11.39 -7.50 15.52
N VAL A 109 -12.39 -6.77 15.05
CA VAL A 109 -13.59 -7.35 14.44
C VAL A 109 -13.27 -7.76 13.00
N LEU A 110 -13.50 -9.04 12.68
CA LEU A 110 -13.36 -9.53 11.31
C LEU A 110 -14.36 -8.82 10.40
N GLN A 111 -13.87 -8.28 9.29
CA GLN A 111 -14.71 -7.72 8.25
C GLN A 111 -15.28 -8.87 7.42
N GLU A 112 -16.57 -9.08 7.52
CA GLU A 112 -17.30 -9.98 6.63
C GLU A 112 -17.86 -9.18 5.44
N PHE A 113 -17.89 -9.80 4.27
CA PHE A 113 -18.43 -9.21 3.05
C PHE A 113 -19.67 -10.00 2.63
N GLU A 114 -20.80 -9.32 2.59
CA GLU A 114 -22.01 -9.85 1.96
C GLU A 114 -21.89 -9.62 0.45
N TYR A 115 -22.06 -10.68 -0.32
CA TYR A 115 -21.98 -10.63 -1.77
C TYR A 115 -23.37 -10.37 -2.34
N ASP A 116 -23.49 -9.25 -3.02
CA ASP A 116 -24.63 -8.99 -3.89
C ASP A 116 -24.13 -8.77 -5.34
N GLU A 117 -25.05 -8.64 -6.29
CA GLU A 117 -24.71 -8.34 -7.68
C GLU A 117 -24.50 -6.83 -7.91
N GLY A 118 -24.49 -6.03 -6.84
CA GLY A 118 -24.39 -4.58 -6.86
C GLY A 118 -23.02 -4.03 -7.25
N VAL A 119 -22.88 -2.72 -7.14
CA VAL A 119 -21.64 -1.99 -7.40
C VAL A 119 -20.89 -1.79 -6.09
N GLY A 120 -19.57 -1.70 -6.14
CA GLY A 120 -18.74 -1.41 -4.97
C GLY A 120 -18.23 -2.64 -4.24
N PHE A 121 -18.11 -2.58 -2.91
CA PHE A 121 -17.51 -3.66 -2.10
C PHE A 121 -18.40 -4.90 -1.92
N GLY A 122 -19.65 -4.88 -2.35
CA GLY A 122 -20.52 -6.07 -2.39
C GLY A 122 -20.15 -7.07 -3.48
N ARG A 123 -19.26 -6.72 -4.43
CA ARG A 123 -18.82 -7.64 -5.49
C ARG A 123 -17.66 -8.50 -5.02
N ARG A 124 -17.58 -9.72 -5.58
CA ARG A 124 -16.39 -10.55 -5.45
C ARG A 124 -15.16 -9.82 -5.98
N GLY A 125 -14.05 -9.88 -5.26
CA GLY A 125 -12.84 -9.20 -5.66
C GLY A 125 -11.72 -9.33 -4.63
N PHE A 126 -10.61 -8.68 -4.90
CA PHE A 126 -9.41 -8.75 -4.08
C PHE A 126 -9.69 -8.47 -2.59
N HIS A 127 -10.47 -7.44 -2.31
CA HIS A 127 -10.78 -7.02 -0.94
C HIS A 127 -11.59 -8.04 -0.13
N ALA A 128 -12.34 -8.91 -0.80
CA ALA A 128 -13.24 -9.86 -0.15
C ALA A 128 -12.73 -11.31 -0.19
N GLU A 129 -11.90 -11.64 -1.15
CA GLU A 129 -11.46 -13.02 -1.38
C GLU A 129 -9.97 -13.25 -1.12
N ALA A 130 -9.14 -12.21 -1.27
CA ALA A 130 -7.69 -12.32 -1.17
C ALA A 130 -7.09 -11.76 0.12
N VAL A 131 -7.88 -11.09 0.96
CA VAL A 131 -7.39 -10.46 2.19
C VAL A 131 -8.28 -10.80 3.37
N GLU A 132 -7.68 -10.93 4.54
CA GLU A 132 -8.36 -10.92 5.82
C GLU A 132 -8.16 -9.54 6.44
N LEU A 133 -9.26 -8.88 6.79
CA LEU A 133 -9.28 -7.54 7.40
C LEU A 133 -9.92 -7.60 8.78
N ARG A 134 -9.26 -7.03 9.78
CA ARG A 134 -9.74 -6.94 11.17
C ARG A 134 -9.65 -5.51 11.66
N PHE A 135 -10.77 -4.94 12.04
CA PHE A 135 -10.86 -3.57 12.50
C PHE A 135 -10.76 -3.48 14.02
N SER A 136 -9.79 -2.72 14.51
CA SER A 136 -9.73 -2.30 15.92
C SER A 136 -10.46 -0.98 16.15
N LYS A 137 -10.67 -0.18 15.07
CA LYS A 137 -11.46 1.06 15.09
C LYS A 137 -12.10 1.25 13.72
N GLY A 138 -13.39 1.58 13.71
CA GLY A 138 -14.15 1.72 12.47
C GLY A 138 -14.53 0.38 11.86
N ALA A 139 -14.95 0.41 10.61
CA ALA A 139 -15.25 -0.74 9.76
C ALA A 139 -15.09 -0.32 8.30
N MET A 140 -15.06 -1.27 7.36
CA MET A 140 -15.12 -0.97 5.94
C MET A 140 -16.39 -0.17 5.64
N GLN A 141 -16.26 0.91 4.88
CA GLN A 141 -17.36 1.82 4.52
C GLN A 141 -17.94 2.65 5.69
N GLN A 142 -17.50 2.45 6.92
CA GLN A 142 -17.86 3.37 8.00
C GLN A 142 -17.13 4.69 7.80
N GLN A 143 -17.86 5.80 7.84
CA GLN A 143 -17.26 7.13 7.70
C GLN A 143 -16.42 7.49 8.92
N GLY A 144 -15.26 8.09 8.65
CA GLY A 144 -14.34 8.59 9.65
C GLY A 144 -13.01 7.82 9.71
N PRO A 145 -12.09 8.23 10.59
CA PRO A 145 -10.80 7.56 10.75
C PRO A 145 -10.94 6.13 11.25
N GLY A 146 -10.16 5.22 10.67
CA GLY A 146 -10.20 3.80 11.02
C GLY A 146 -8.81 3.20 11.24
N THR A 147 -8.78 2.10 11.98
CA THR A 147 -7.57 1.31 12.22
C THR A 147 -7.86 -0.15 11.91
N MET A 148 -7.12 -0.71 10.98
CA MET A 148 -7.33 -2.04 10.43
C MET A 148 -6.03 -2.84 10.37
N TRP A 149 -6.06 -4.07 10.85
CA TRP A 149 -5.07 -5.10 10.55
C TRP A 149 -5.47 -5.88 9.31
N GLY A 150 -4.54 -6.03 8.36
CA GLY A 150 -4.75 -6.82 7.14
C GLY A 150 -3.66 -7.86 6.93
N ARG A 151 -4.02 -8.99 6.34
CA ARG A 151 -3.08 -9.98 5.80
C ARG A 151 -3.60 -10.53 4.48
N LEU A 152 -2.68 -10.95 3.62
CA LEU A 152 -3.04 -11.61 2.38
C LEU A 152 -3.26 -13.11 2.60
N LEU A 153 -4.34 -13.64 2.03
CA LEU A 153 -4.68 -15.06 2.06
C LEU A 153 -4.01 -15.85 0.93
N HIS A 154 -3.51 -15.15 -0.08
CA HIS A 154 -2.88 -15.72 -1.27
C HIS A 154 -1.55 -15.04 -1.57
N PRO A 155 -0.60 -15.72 -2.23
CA PRO A 155 0.62 -15.11 -2.74
C PRO A 155 0.33 -13.97 -3.72
N ILE A 156 1.17 -12.93 -3.71
CA ILE A 156 1.12 -11.85 -4.72
C ILE A 156 1.66 -12.36 -6.06
N VAL A 157 2.76 -13.13 -6.01
CA VAL A 157 3.42 -13.70 -7.18
C VAL A 157 3.97 -15.07 -6.79
N GLY A 158 3.82 -16.06 -7.67
CA GLY A 158 4.31 -17.41 -7.42
C GLY A 158 3.52 -18.14 -6.34
N THR A 159 4.21 -18.88 -5.48
CA THR A 159 3.61 -19.76 -4.45
C THR A 159 3.97 -19.35 -3.02
N GLU A 160 4.92 -18.43 -2.84
CA GLU A 160 5.37 -18.01 -1.52
C GLU A 160 4.40 -17.00 -0.88
N PRO A 161 4.13 -17.10 0.41
CA PRO A 161 3.31 -16.13 1.12
C PRO A 161 3.83 -14.69 0.95
N ALA A 162 2.91 -13.75 0.79
CA ALA A 162 3.27 -12.34 0.70
C ALA A 162 3.84 -11.85 2.03
N ARG A 163 5.02 -11.25 1.99
CA ARG A 163 5.74 -10.72 3.17
C ARG A 163 6.47 -9.44 2.82
N GLY A 164 6.99 -8.75 3.85
CA GLY A 164 7.88 -7.61 3.69
C GLY A 164 7.24 -6.43 2.96
N VAL A 165 8.05 -5.75 2.14
CA VAL A 165 7.61 -4.54 1.41
C VAL A 165 6.45 -4.80 0.46
N PRO A 166 6.40 -5.89 -0.33
CA PRO A 166 5.26 -6.19 -1.19
C PRO A 166 3.92 -6.30 -0.45
N LEU A 167 3.91 -6.93 0.73
CA LEU A 167 2.73 -7.02 1.60
C LEU A 167 2.28 -5.64 2.09
N ALA A 168 3.22 -4.83 2.60
CA ALA A 168 2.92 -3.49 3.09
C ALA A 168 2.35 -2.59 1.98
N VAL A 169 2.93 -2.64 0.78
CA VAL A 169 2.43 -1.85 -0.37
C VAL A 169 1.05 -2.32 -0.81
N ALA A 170 0.80 -3.62 -0.88
CA ALA A 170 -0.51 -4.15 -1.28
C ALA A 170 -1.63 -3.75 -0.32
N LEU A 171 -1.37 -3.81 0.99
CA LEU A 171 -2.36 -3.44 2.00
C LEU A 171 -2.53 -1.93 2.16
N SER A 172 -1.51 -1.13 1.81
CA SER A 172 -1.58 0.33 1.89
C SER A 172 -2.64 0.96 0.99
N ASP A 173 -3.07 0.26 -0.07
CA ASP A 173 -4.13 0.71 -0.98
C ASP A 173 -5.53 0.76 -0.32
N PHE A 174 -5.69 0.11 0.83
CA PHE A 174 -6.94 0.17 1.60
C PHE A 174 -7.14 1.49 2.39
N GLY A 175 -6.17 2.41 2.39
CA GLY A 175 -6.20 3.60 3.24
C GLY A 175 -7.49 4.41 3.16
N ASN A 176 -8.00 4.68 1.96
CA ASN A 176 -9.25 5.42 1.75
C ASN A 176 -10.49 4.60 2.17
N ALA A 177 -10.49 3.30 1.98
CA ALA A 177 -11.60 2.43 2.35
C ALA A 177 -11.71 2.25 3.88
N VAL A 178 -10.56 2.25 4.56
CA VAL A 178 -10.45 2.20 6.04
C VAL A 178 -10.89 3.51 6.69
N SER A 179 -10.74 4.63 5.99
CA SER A 179 -11.05 5.98 6.50
C SER A 179 -11.99 6.76 5.58
N SER A 180 -13.03 6.09 5.08
CA SER A 180 -13.99 6.68 4.16
C SER A 180 -14.62 7.95 4.71
N VAL A 181 -14.85 8.95 3.85
CA VAL A 181 -15.53 10.21 4.20
C VAL A 181 -16.87 10.37 3.48
N THR A 182 -17.17 9.45 2.57
CA THR A 182 -18.41 9.46 1.77
C THR A 182 -19.05 8.08 1.81
N ASP A 183 -20.34 8.01 1.50
CA ASP A 183 -20.98 6.75 1.15
C ASP A 183 -20.66 6.39 -0.31
N MET A 184 -20.56 5.11 -0.60
CA MET A 184 -20.18 4.60 -1.92
C MET A 184 -21.34 4.57 -2.92
N ASP A 185 -22.56 4.74 -2.47
CA ASP A 185 -23.74 4.77 -3.34
C ASP A 185 -23.85 6.12 -4.02
N SER A 186 -23.57 7.19 -3.30
CA SER A 186 -23.66 8.58 -3.79
C SER A 186 -22.37 9.09 -4.42
N TRP A 187 -21.19 8.55 -4.04
CA TRP A 187 -19.89 9.05 -4.48
C TRP A 187 -19.01 7.94 -5.05
N SER A 188 -18.25 8.29 -6.06
CA SER A 188 -17.09 7.52 -6.52
C SER A 188 -15.81 8.17 -6.01
N PHE A 189 -14.80 7.34 -5.76
CA PHE A 189 -13.44 7.80 -5.52
C PHE A 189 -12.46 6.95 -6.32
N ILE A 190 -11.47 7.60 -6.87
CA ILE A 190 -10.42 7.00 -7.68
C ILE A 190 -9.10 7.30 -7.00
N ASN A 191 -8.34 6.27 -6.67
CA ASN A 191 -6.94 6.42 -6.28
C ASN A 191 -6.14 6.74 -7.53
N ALA A 192 -5.58 7.93 -7.62
CA ALA A 192 -4.73 8.32 -8.74
C ALA A 192 -3.30 7.80 -8.58
N ASP A 193 -2.83 7.77 -7.33
CA ASP A 193 -1.51 7.29 -6.94
C ASP A 193 -1.52 6.60 -5.59
N LEU A 194 -0.42 5.94 -5.27
CA LEU A 194 -0.10 5.45 -3.94
C LEU A 194 1.39 5.63 -3.68
N THR A 195 1.74 6.35 -2.62
CA THR A 195 3.12 6.45 -2.14
C THR A 195 3.26 5.79 -0.77
N VAL A 196 4.18 4.85 -0.67
CA VAL A 196 4.53 4.15 0.57
C VAL A 196 6.00 4.41 0.89
N SER A 197 6.28 4.92 2.10
CA SER A 197 7.63 5.16 2.61
C SER A 197 7.86 4.36 3.88
N LEU A 198 8.91 3.55 3.90
CA LEU A 198 9.25 2.66 5.00
C LEU A 198 10.64 3.01 5.55
N HIS A 199 10.80 2.94 6.87
CA HIS A 199 12.10 3.15 7.52
C HIS A 199 12.77 1.84 7.93
N ARG A 200 12.04 0.72 7.93
CA ARG A 200 12.55 -0.64 8.13
C ARG A 200 11.74 -1.66 7.35
N GLU A 201 12.28 -2.85 7.22
CA GLU A 201 11.55 -3.97 6.61
C GLU A 201 10.38 -4.40 7.50
N PRO A 202 9.19 -4.59 6.89
CA PRO A 202 8.07 -5.20 7.58
C PRO A 202 8.36 -6.66 7.94
N VAL A 203 7.90 -7.09 9.13
CA VAL A 203 8.02 -8.46 9.62
C VAL A 203 6.64 -9.04 9.94
N GLY A 204 6.52 -10.36 9.86
CA GLY A 204 5.25 -11.06 10.09
C GLY A 204 4.34 -11.08 8.86
N GLU A 205 3.08 -11.41 9.10
CA GLU A 205 2.05 -11.58 8.07
C GLU A 205 0.96 -10.50 8.15
N TRP A 206 0.99 -9.68 9.20
CA TRP A 206 0.03 -8.64 9.44
C TRP A 206 0.61 -7.25 9.27
N ILE A 207 -0.12 -6.40 8.56
CA ILE A 207 0.15 -4.96 8.47
C ILE A 207 -1.07 -4.21 9.00
N CYS A 208 -0.80 -3.23 9.85
CA CYS A 208 -1.84 -2.33 10.33
C CYS A 208 -1.77 -0.98 9.60
N LEU A 209 -2.95 -0.49 9.26
CA LEU A 209 -3.17 0.86 8.76
C LEU A 209 -3.98 1.63 9.83
N ASP A 210 -3.43 2.74 10.30
CA ASP A 210 -4.17 3.75 11.05
C ASP A 210 -4.36 4.95 10.11
N ALA A 211 -5.58 5.08 9.57
CA ALA A 211 -5.88 5.88 8.40
C ALA A 211 -6.84 7.04 8.69
N VAL A 212 -6.60 8.15 7.98
CA VAL A 212 -7.48 9.31 7.92
C VAL A 212 -7.53 9.86 6.50
N THR A 213 -8.73 10.24 6.04
CA THR A 213 -8.95 10.88 4.74
C THR A 213 -9.42 12.32 4.94
N HIS A 214 -8.79 13.24 4.23
CA HIS A 214 -9.19 14.65 4.12
C HIS A 214 -9.64 14.95 2.70
N VAL A 215 -10.66 15.78 2.56
CA VAL A 215 -11.24 16.17 1.26
C VAL A 215 -11.38 17.69 1.20
N SER A 216 -11.10 18.25 0.04
CA SER A 216 -11.30 19.67 -0.27
C SER A 216 -12.60 19.89 -1.05
N ASN A 217 -13.02 21.14 -1.14
CA ASN A 217 -14.15 21.56 -1.98
C ASN A 217 -13.89 21.46 -3.49
N LEU A 218 -12.69 21.03 -3.88
CA LEU A 218 -12.29 20.80 -5.29
C LEU A 218 -12.53 19.35 -5.73
N GLY A 219 -13.11 18.49 -4.87
CA GLY A 219 -13.26 17.08 -5.18
C GLY A 219 -11.94 16.29 -5.10
N VAL A 220 -10.91 16.88 -4.49
CA VAL A 220 -9.61 16.24 -4.29
C VAL A 220 -9.49 15.80 -2.84
N GLY A 221 -9.09 14.55 -2.62
CA GLY A 221 -8.84 13.99 -1.29
C GLY A 221 -7.41 13.49 -1.13
N LEU A 222 -7.03 13.31 0.13
CA LEU A 222 -5.78 12.69 0.55
C LEU A 222 -6.08 11.69 1.66
N ALA A 223 -5.92 10.41 1.36
CA ALA A 223 -5.90 9.36 2.37
C ALA A 223 -4.47 9.19 2.89
N SER A 224 -4.29 9.28 4.20
CA SER A 224 -2.99 9.14 4.86
C SER A 224 -3.06 8.03 5.91
N SER A 225 -2.09 7.13 5.90
CA SER A 225 -2.03 6.01 6.85
C SER A 225 -0.67 5.97 7.54
N ALA A 226 -0.67 5.83 8.86
CA ALA A 226 0.48 5.31 9.58
C ALA A 226 0.48 3.78 9.44
N LEU A 227 1.65 3.21 9.17
CA LEU A 227 1.82 1.79 8.92
C LEU A 227 2.57 1.12 10.06
N PHE A 228 2.04 -0.03 10.49
CA PHE A 228 2.64 -0.87 11.53
C PHE A 228 2.68 -2.33 11.07
N ASP A 229 3.62 -3.07 11.62
CA ASP A 229 3.65 -4.52 11.58
C ASP A 229 3.59 -5.11 12.99
N GLU A 230 3.83 -6.40 13.13
CA GLU A 230 3.79 -7.14 14.40
C GLU A 230 4.83 -6.65 15.44
N LYS A 231 5.79 -5.81 15.05
CA LYS A 231 6.83 -5.24 15.92
C LYS A 231 6.71 -3.72 16.12
N GLY A 232 5.67 -3.09 15.56
CA GLY A 232 5.41 -1.66 15.72
C GLY A 232 5.53 -0.86 14.41
N PRO A 233 5.82 0.45 14.47
CA PRO A 233 5.78 1.32 13.30
C PRO A 233 6.81 0.93 12.23
N ILE A 234 6.41 0.99 10.97
CA ILE A 234 7.24 0.69 9.80
C ILE A 234 7.34 1.86 8.83
N GLY A 235 6.35 2.77 8.82
CA GLY A 235 6.34 3.86 7.85
C GLY A 235 4.99 4.54 7.69
N ARG A 236 4.78 5.09 6.50
CA ARG A 236 3.55 5.80 6.14
C ARG A 236 3.18 5.52 4.70
N ALA A 237 1.86 5.61 4.42
CA ALA A 237 1.31 5.61 3.07
C ALA A 237 0.44 6.84 2.85
N ALA A 238 0.35 7.27 1.60
CA ALA A 238 -0.56 8.32 1.16
C ALA A 238 -1.07 8.02 -0.25
N ALA A 239 -2.37 8.26 -0.48
CA ALA A 239 -3.01 8.15 -1.78
C ALA A 239 -3.78 9.43 -2.08
N THR A 240 -3.60 9.98 -3.30
CA THR A 240 -4.38 11.11 -3.79
C THR A 240 -5.65 10.59 -4.44
N LEU A 241 -6.77 11.20 -4.09
CA LEU A 241 -8.10 10.77 -4.48
C LEU A 241 -8.78 11.81 -5.37
N LEU A 242 -9.46 11.36 -6.41
CA LEU A 242 -10.49 12.11 -7.09
C LEU A 242 -11.85 11.63 -6.59
N LEU A 243 -12.67 12.56 -6.09
CA LEU A 243 -14.02 12.28 -5.62
C LEU A 243 -15.02 12.95 -6.55
N GLU A 244 -15.96 12.18 -7.06
CA GLU A 244 -17.03 12.65 -7.93
C GLU A 244 -18.38 12.11 -7.48
N PRO A 245 -19.45 12.90 -7.54
CA PRO A 245 -20.79 12.38 -7.31
C PRO A 245 -21.10 11.32 -8.36
N ARG A 246 -21.72 10.22 -7.95
CA ARG A 246 -22.28 9.28 -8.92
C ARG A 246 -23.52 9.94 -9.52
N ASN A 247 -23.58 9.99 -10.84
CA ASN A 247 -24.82 10.41 -11.49
C ASN A 247 -25.92 9.39 -11.17
N PRO A 248 -27.11 9.84 -10.76
CA PRO A 248 -28.24 8.97 -10.50
C PRO A 248 -28.70 8.20 -11.73
#